data_de349f62e58654a9cee1d61ddf4c9054
#
_entry.id   de349f62e58654a9cee1d61ddf4c9054
#
_cell.length_a   1.000
_cell.length_b   1.000
_cell.length_c   1.000
_cell.angle_alpha   90.00
_cell.angle_beta   90.00
_cell.angle_gamma   90.00
#
_symmetry.space_group_name_H-M   'P 1'
#
loop_
_entity.id
_entity.type
_entity.pdbx_description
1 polymer ?
#
loop_
_entity_poly.entity_id
_entity_poly.type
_entity_poly.pdbx_seq_one_letter_code
_entity_poly.pdbx_strand_id
1 'polypeptide(L)'
;MFVLAHLSDLHLGPLPVPRLAELFSKRMLGFLNWHLRRHACHRTETYEAMVADMMAAKPDHIAVTGDLINIALAQEFGAARAWLDRLGTPDRVTFVPGNHDVYVRATAQHAGRSWGACMRGDDAEKQSTACSFPFVRRRGPVALIGLSSALPTSPFLASGTLGAEQIAHLAAMLPGLSDAFRVVLIHHPPLGLRPRHKRLTDAKPLLDVLAEHGAELVLHGHDHRHALNWLQGRRGRIPVVGVPSGSAPRAGREDDPAAYNLYRIEGSAGSWHCEMVSRGLRDGSTDIVELARKTLVPLPSLPG
;
A
#
# COMPACT_ATOMS: atom_id res chain seq x y z
N MET A 1 19.34 -9.60 8.88
CA MET A 1 18.21 -8.65 9.06
C MET A 1 17.83 -8.08 7.70
N PHE A 2 16.55 -8.09 7.35
CA PHE A 2 15.98 -7.47 6.15
C PHE A 2 15.06 -6.32 6.59
N VAL A 3 15.18 -5.14 5.95
CA VAL A 3 14.42 -3.94 6.30
C VAL A 3 13.47 -3.62 5.16
N LEU A 4 12.16 -3.78 5.42
CA LEU A 4 11.08 -3.38 4.52
C LEU A 4 10.53 -2.02 4.96
N ALA A 5 10.52 -1.03 4.07
CA ALA A 5 9.81 0.23 4.29
C ALA A 5 8.40 0.14 3.67
N HIS A 6 7.42 0.79 4.32
CA HIS A 6 6.04 0.85 3.83
C HIS A 6 5.48 2.25 3.95
N LEU A 7 4.95 2.77 2.85
CA LEU A 7 4.23 4.04 2.76
C LEU A 7 3.03 3.91 1.83
N SER A 8 2.08 4.86 1.91
CA SER A 8 0.82 4.82 1.16
C SER A 8 0.22 6.22 1.00
N ASP A 9 -0.73 6.34 0.08
CA ASP A 9 -1.66 7.47 -0.03
C ASP A 9 -0.97 8.84 -0.16
N LEU A 10 0.00 8.93 -1.09
CA LEU A 10 0.79 10.15 -1.27
C LEU A 10 0.04 11.26 -1.97
N HIS A 11 -0.91 10.91 -2.85
CA HIS A 11 -1.72 11.88 -3.57
C HIS A 11 -0.89 13.03 -4.15
N LEU A 12 0.12 12.65 -4.94
CA LEU A 12 1.14 13.55 -5.46
C LEU A 12 0.55 14.81 -6.08
N GLY A 13 1.02 15.94 -5.60
CA GLY A 13 0.62 17.26 -6.10
C GLY A 13 1.78 17.99 -6.76
N PRO A 14 1.53 19.17 -7.36
CA PRO A 14 0.22 19.78 -7.56
C PRO A 14 -0.63 19.04 -8.62
N LEU A 15 -1.97 19.06 -8.45
CA LEU A 15 -2.88 18.46 -9.43
C LEU A 15 -2.77 19.24 -10.75
N PRO A 16 -2.49 18.58 -11.90
CA PRO A 16 -2.48 19.24 -13.20
C PRO A 16 -3.84 19.81 -13.56
N VAL A 17 -3.86 20.87 -14.37
CA VAL A 17 -5.11 21.44 -14.89
C VAL A 17 -5.73 20.47 -15.89
N PRO A 18 -6.93 19.92 -15.62
CA PRO A 18 -7.57 18.98 -16.52
C PRO A 18 -8.10 19.69 -17.79
N ARG A 19 -8.15 18.97 -18.90
CA ARG A 19 -8.87 19.42 -20.09
C ARG A 19 -10.37 19.39 -19.81
N LEU A 20 -11.14 20.29 -20.42
CA LEU A 20 -12.60 20.34 -20.24
C LEU A 20 -13.26 18.97 -20.47
N ALA A 21 -12.86 18.25 -21.52
CA ALA A 21 -13.37 16.91 -21.83
C ALA A 21 -13.13 15.88 -20.71
N GLU A 22 -12.06 16.01 -19.92
CA GLU A 22 -11.75 15.11 -18.82
C GLU A 22 -12.67 15.34 -17.61
N LEU A 23 -13.24 16.53 -17.49
CA LEU A 23 -14.16 16.89 -16.40
C LEU A 23 -15.57 16.33 -16.59
N PHE A 24 -15.96 15.91 -17.81
CA PHE A 24 -17.24 15.23 -18.05
C PHE A 24 -17.25 13.80 -17.49
N SER A 25 -16.86 13.63 -16.23
CA SER A 25 -16.78 12.35 -15.55
C SER A 25 -16.74 12.55 -14.03
N LYS A 26 -16.56 11.47 -13.27
CA LYS A 26 -16.26 11.49 -11.81
C LYS A 26 -15.12 12.46 -11.46
N ARG A 27 -14.20 12.75 -12.40
CA ARG A 27 -13.08 13.66 -12.20
C ARG A 27 -13.49 15.07 -11.81
N MET A 28 -14.62 15.57 -12.29
CA MET A 28 -15.12 16.90 -11.90
C MET A 28 -15.30 17.01 -10.38
N LEU A 29 -15.92 15.98 -9.77
CA LEU A 29 -16.09 15.96 -8.32
C LEU A 29 -14.75 15.84 -7.58
N GLY A 30 -13.83 15.03 -8.10
CA GLY A 30 -12.49 14.91 -7.56
C GLY A 30 -11.68 16.20 -7.67
N PHE A 31 -11.79 16.90 -8.82
CA PHE A 31 -11.14 18.18 -9.05
C PHE A 31 -11.66 19.27 -8.09
N LEU A 32 -12.97 19.38 -7.92
CA LEU A 32 -13.57 20.30 -6.95
C LEU A 32 -13.13 19.96 -5.50
N ASN A 33 -13.16 18.68 -5.13
CA ASN A 33 -12.73 18.26 -3.80
C ASN A 33 -11.24 18.54 -3.56
N TRP A 34 -10.38 18.39 -4.60
CA TRP A 34 -8.97 18.77 -4.52
C TRP A 34 -8.82 20.25 -4.17
N HIS A 35 -9.43 21.14 -4.93
CA HIS A 35 -9.30 22.58 -4.73
C HIS A 35 -9.92 23.08 -3.43
N LEU A 36 -11.01 22.47 -2.98
CA LEU A 36 -11.71 22.89 -1.77
C LEU A 36 -11.06 22.36 -0.48
N ARG A 37 -10.40 21.20 -0.53
CA ARG A 37 -9.95 20.49 0.68
C ARG A 37 -8.59 19.82 0.56
N ARG A 38 -8.39 18.95 -0.46
CA ARG A 38 -7.27 18.01 -0.47
C ARG A 38 -5.92 18.67 -0.70
N HIS A 39 -5.84 19.75 -1.47
CA HIS A 39 -4.58 20.48 -1.69
C HIS A 39 -3.94 20.99 -0.39
N ALA A 40 -4.75 21.25 0.64
CA ALA A 40 -4.26 21.66 1.96
C ALA A 40 -3.86 20.45 2.83
N CYS A 41 -4.41 19.26 2.52
CA CYS A 41 -4.16 18.02 3.25
C CYS A 41 -2.98 17.20 2.69
N HIS A 42 -2.55 17.45 1.44
CA HIS A 42 -1.46 16.72 0.79
C HIS A 42 -0.39 17.70 0.31
N ARG A 43 0.76 17.67 0.96
CA ARG A 43 1.85 18.61 0.74
C ARG A 43 3.07 17.92 0.16
N THR A 44 3.63 18.53 -0.90
CA THR A 44 4.85 18.05 -1.54
C THR A 44 6.02 18.00 -0.56
N GLU A 45 6.22 19.05 0.21
CA GLU A 45 7.29 19.17 1.19
C GLU A 45 7.22 18.06 2.25
N THR A 46 6.00 17.67 2.63
CA THR A 46 5.77 16.60 3.62
C THR A 46 6.22 15.25 3.09
N TYR A 47 5.76 14.83 1.92
CA TYR A 47 6.17 13.52 1.39
C TYR A 47 7.64 13.48 0.98
N GLU A 48 8.24 14.59 0.52
CA GLU A 48 9.66 14.66 0.25
C GLU A 48 10.49 14.46 1.54
N ALA A 49 10.10 15.11 2.63
CA ALA A 49 10.74 14.88 3.93
C ALA A 49 10.58 13.44 4.41
N MET A 50 9.37 12.85 4.29
CA MET A 50 9.12 11.44 4.63
C MET A 50 10.03 10.50 3.83
N VAL A 51 10.14 10.71 2.52
CA VAL A 51 11.00 9.90 1.66
C VAL A 51 12.47 10.07 2.04
N ALA A 52 12.93 11.29 2.31
CA ALA A 52 14.32 11.54 2.69
C ALA A 52 14.68 10.81 4.00
N ASP A 53 13.84 10.88 5.01
CA ASP A 53 14.03 10.18 6.30
C ASP A 53 13.97 8.65 6.12
N MET A 54 13.02 8.15 5.33
CA MET A 54 12.90 6.73 5.01
C MET A 54 14.14 6.20 4.28
N MET A 55 14.65 6.94 3.30
CA MET A 55 15.84 6.54 2.54
C MET A 55 17.12 6.60 3.39
N ALA A 56 17.20 7.50 4.38
CA ALA A 56 18.30 7.54 5.34
C ALA A 56 18.37 6.27 6.21
N ALA A 57 17.23 5.59 6.42
CA ALA A 57 17.17 4.29 7.09
C ALA A 57 17.68 3.13 6.22
N LYS A 58 18.01 3.36 4.94
CA LYS A 58 18.55 2.40 3.96
C LYS A 58 17.73 1.10 3.88
N PRO A 59 16.41 1.15 3.60
CA PRO A 59 15.62 -0.07 3.49
C PRO A 59 16.13 -0.96 2.34
N ASP A 60 16.06 -2.27 2.51
CA ASP A 60 16.36 -3.24 1.46
C ASP A 60 15.30 -3.23 0.37
N HIS A 61 14.04 -2.97 0.74
CA HIS A 61 12.91 -2.90 -0.17
C HIS A 61 11.85 -1.90 0.32
N ILE A 62 11.11 -1.33 -0.64
CA ILE A 62 10.04 -0.35 -0.38
C ILE A 62 8.72 -0.90 -0.91
N ALA A 63 7.71 -0.98 -0.06
CA ALA A 63 6.33 -1.30 -0.42
C ALA A 63 5.49 -0.03 -0.43
N VAL A 64 4.73 0.18 -1.51
CA VAL A 64 3.80 1.30 -1.66
C VAL A 64 2.40 0.73 -1.90
N THR A 65 1.47 1.02 -1.00
CA THR A 65 0.12 0.44 -1.02
C THR A 65 -0.95 1.36 -1.61
N GLY A 66 -0.59 2.10 -2.66
CA GLY A 66 -1.56 2.76 -3.54
C GLY A 66 -1.78 4.24 -3.27
N ASP A 67 -2.70 4.78 -4.06
CA ASP A 67 -3.12 6.18 -4.07
C ASP A 67 -1.97 7.16 -4.25
N LEU A 68 -1.15 6.93 -5.31
CA LEU A 68 -0.12 7.87 -5.72
C LEU A 68 -0.69 9.13 -6.35
N ILE A 69 -1.77 9.00 -7.12
CA ILE A 69 -2.38 10.10 -7.88
C ILE A 69 -3.76 10.48 -7.32
N ASN A 70 -4.40 11.47 -7.91
CA ASN A 70 -5.63 12.07 -7.35
C ASN A 70 -6.89 11.72 -8.14
N ILE A 71 -6.93 12.01 -9.44
CA ILE A 71 -8.11 11.82 -10.31
C ILE A 71 -7.78 11.11 -11.62
N ALA A 72 -6.61 10.50 -11.70
CA ALA A 72 -6.11 9.73 -12.84
C ALA A 72 -6.06 10.53 -14.16
N LEU A 73 -5.58 11.79 -14.13
CA LEU A 73 -5.21 12.52 -15.33
C LEU A 73 -3.96 11.92 -15.97
N ALA A 74 -3.84 12.03 -17.29
CA ALA A 74 -2.68 11.47 -18.01
C ALA A 74 -1.32 12.00 -17.48
N GLN A 75 -1.28 13.29 -17.13
CA GLN A 75 -0.06 13.92 -16.59
C GLN A 75 0.31 13.41 -15.19
N GLU A 76 -0.67 13.03 -14.36
CA GLU A 76 -0.41 12.46 -13.02
C GLU A 76 0.38 11.15 -13.12
N PHE A 77 0.10 10.31 -14.13
CA PHE A 77 0.82 9.03 -14.31
C PHE A 77 2.30 9.23 -14.58
N GLY A 78 2.65 10.25 -15.38
CA GLY A 78 4.05 10.59 -15.66
C GLY A 78 4.78 11.10 -14.41
N ALA A 79 4.15 11.99 -13.66
CA ALA A 79 4.70 12.51 -12.41
C ALA A 79 4.92 11.41 -11.36
N ALA A 80 3.93 10.52 -11.20
CA ALA A 80 4.02 9.39 -10.29
C ALA A 80 5.10 8.37 -10.72
N ARG A 81 5.28 8.15 -12.03
CA ARG A 81 6.38 7.33 -12.54
C ARG A 81 7.74 7.91 -12.16
N ALA A 82 7.95 9.19 -12.44
CA ALA A 82 9.20 9.86 -12.08
C ALA A 82 9.47 9.82 -10.57
N TRP A 83 8.41 9.92 -9.75
CA TRP A 83 8.52 9.78 -8.30
C TRP A 83 8.92 8.35 -7.89
N LEU A 84 8.27 7.30 -8.44
CA LEU A 84 8.64 5.90 -8.17
C LEU A 84 10.09 5.61 -8.55
N ASP A 85 10.56 6.14 -9.69
CA ASP A 85 11.94 5.98 -10.15
C ASP A 85 12.97 6.62 -9.19
N ARG A 86 12.58 7.66 -8.44
CA ARG A 86 13.40 8.27 -7.38
C ARG A 86 13.49 7.42 -6.11
N LEU A 87 12.48 6.61 -5.81
CA LEU A 87 12.54 5.66 -4.69
C LEU A 87 13.55 4.54 -4.95
N GLY A 88 13.73 4.15 -6.20
CA GLY A 88 14.66 3.11 -6.57
C GLY A 88 14.26 2.39 -7.86
N THR A 89 15.08 1.42 -8.24
CA THR A 89 14.77 0.54 -9.35
C THR A 89 13.51 -0.30 -9.08
N PRO A 90 12.81 -0.78 -10.12
CA PRO A 90 11.66 -1.66 -9.94
C PRO A 90 11.92 -2.90 -9.07
N ASP A 91 13.17 -3.37 -9.01
CA ASP A 91 13.55 -4.50 -8.15
C ASP A 91 13.53 -4.17 -6.67
N ARG A 92 13.63 -2.90 -6.31
CA ARG A 92 13.62 -2.40 -4.92
C ARG A 92 12.29 -1.77 -4.51
N VAL A 93 11.36 -1.58 -5.44
CA VAL A 93 10.05 -0.96 -5.18
C VAL A 93 8.94 -1.89 -5.63
N THR A 94 8.03 -2.24 -4.73
CA THR A 94 6.78 -2.95 -5.04
C THR A 94 5.61 -2.02 -4.81
N PHE A 95 4.74 -1.92 -5.80
CA PHE A 95 3.55 -1.08 -5.79
C PHE A 95 2.29 -1.91 -5.99
N VAL A 96 1.23 -1.61 -5.25
CA VAL A 96 -0.13 -2.10 -5.53
C VAL A 96 -1.08 -0.90 -5.66
N PRO A 97 -2.01 -0.88 -6.64
CA PRO A 97 -2.80 0.31 -6.91
C PRO A 97 -3.91 0.53 -5.88
N GLY A 98 -4.19 1.81 -5.60
CA GLY A 98 -5.34 2.25 -4.84
C GLY A 98 -6.51 2.73 -5.73
N ASN A 99 -7.60 3.16 -5.10
CA ASN A 99 -8.80 3.58 -5.85
C ASN A 99 -8.61 4.89 -6.63
N HIS A 100 -7.68 5.75 -6.24
CA HIS A 100 -7.32 6.95 -6.99
C HIS A 100 -6.47 6.65 -8.22
N ASP A 101 -5.67 5.58 -8.19
CA ASP A 101 -4.83 5.15 -9.30
C ASP A 101 -5.64 4.54 -10.45
N VAL A 102 -6.84 4.04 -10.15
CA VAL A 102 -7.80 3.45 -11.10
C VAL A 102 -9.12 4.23 -11.09
N TYR A 103 -9.04 5.56 -11.00
CA TYR A 103 -10.17 6.44 -10.71
C TYR A 103 -11.32 6.37 -11.73
N VAL A 104 -11.00 6.20 -13.02
CA VAL A 104 -11.97 6.08 -14.13
C VAL A 104 -11.60 4.93 -15.06
N ARG A 105 -12.61 4.29 -15.68
CA ARG A 105 -12.41 3.14 -16.59
C ARG A 105 -11.47 3.46 -17.75
N ALA A 106 -11.56 4.67 -18.31
CA ALA A 106 -10.76 5.09 -19.45
C ALA A 106 -9.23 5.04 -19.18
N THR A 107 -8.81 5.12 -17.92
CA THR A 107 -7.39 5.12 -17.53
C THR A 107 -6.99 3.93 -16.66
N ALA A 108 -7.87 2.96 -16.46
CA ALA A 108 -7.59 1.79 -15.61
C ALA A 108 -6.31 1.03 -16.05
N GLN A 109 -6.03 0.99 -17.36
CA GLN A 109 -4.82 0.35 -17.90
C GLN A 109 -3.56 1.23 -17.84
N HIS A 110 -3.69 2.54 -17.56
CA HIS A 110 -2.55 3.46 -17.56
C HIS A 110 -1.58 3.15 -16.41
N ALA A 111 -2.08 2.78 -15.22
CA ALA A 111 -1.26 2.36 -14.10
C ALA A 111 -0.32 1.19 -14.51
N GLY A 112 -0.86 0.15 -15.14
CA GLY A 112 -0.09 -0.98 -15.64
C GLY A 112 0.97 -0.59 -16.65
N ARG A 113 0.64 0.32 -17.58
CA ARG A 113 1.59 0.81 -18.59
C ARG A 113 2.70 1.69 -17.99
N SER A 114 2.34 2.55 -17.05
CA SER A 114 3.27 3.52 -16.45
C SER A 114 4.11 2.91 -15.34
N TRP A 115 3.52 2.08 -14.50
CA TRP A 115 4.15 1.58 -13.26
C TRP A 115 4.27 0.06 -13.22
N GLY A 116 3.91 -0.63 -14.29
CA GLY A 116 3.85 -2.10 -14.37
C GLY A 116 5.12 -2.81 -13.91
N ALA A 117 6.28 -2.20 -14.12
CA ALA A 117 7.55 -2.74 -13.64
C ALA A 117 7.59 -2.92 -12.10
N CYS A 118 6.87 -2.09 -11.33
CA CYS A 118 6.75 -2.19 -9.87
C CYS A 118 5.56 -3.07 -9.44
N MET A 119 4.68 -3.49 -10.37
CA MET A 119 3.44 -4.25 -10.13
C MET A 119 3.46 -5.64 -10.78
N ARG A 120 4.62 -6.21 -11.06
CA ARG A 120 4.77 -7.54 -11.67
C ARG A 120 5.56 -8.46 -10.76
N GLY A 121 5.20 -9.75 -10.79
CA GLY A 121 5.96 -10.81 -10.13
C GLY A 121 7.31 -11.07 -10.81
N ASP A 122 8.15 -11.83 -10.14
CA ASP A 122 9.48 -12.19 -10.66
C ASP A 122 9.40 -13.11 -11.88
N ASP A 123 8.33 -13.91 -11.99
CA ASP A 123 8.09 -14.83 -13.12
C ASP A 123 7.43 -14.15 -14.32
N ALA A 124 7.07 -12.87 -14.23
CA ALA A 124 6.41 -12.16 -15.33
C ALA A 124 7.41 -11.81 -16.44
N GLU A 125 6.99 -11.95 -17.69
CA GLU A 125 7.79 -11.50 -18.83
C GLU A 125 8.13 -10.02 -18.71
N LYS A 126 9.41 -9.68 -18.80
CA LYS A 126 9.92 -8.30 -18.60
C LYS A 126 9.30 -7.29 -19.57
N GLN A 127 8.89 -7.72 -20.74
CA GLN A 127 8.31 -6.86 -21.78
C GLN A 127 6.77 -6.76 -21.71
N SER A 128 6.11 -7.57 -20.88
CA SER A 128 4.66 -7.50 -20.74
C SER A 128 4.24 -6.19 -20.09
N THR A 129 3.26 -5.49 -20.66
CA THR A 129 2.59 -4.34 -20.04
C THR A 129 1.40 -4.75 -19.19
N ALA A 130 1.00 -6.02 -19.25
CA ALA A 130 -0.09 -6.56 -18.46
C ALA A 130 0.38 -6.79 -17.02
N CYS A 131 -0.38 -6.29 -16.07
CA CYS A 131 -0.22 -6.58 -14.65
C CYS A 131 -1.28 -7.63 -14.26
N SER A 132 -0.83 -8.80 -13.82
CA SER A 132 -1.70 -9.82 -13.25
C SER A 132 -1.59 -9.80 -11.74
N PHE A 133 -2.73 -9.93 -11.08
CA PHE A 133 -2.81 -10.03 -9.62
C PHE A 133 -3.49 -11.36 -9.26
N PRO A 134 -3.03 -12.04 -8.20
CA PRO A 134 -1.89 -11.69 -7.36
C PRO A 134 -0.55 -11.92 -8.08
N PHE A 135 0.48 -11.21 -7.66
CA PHE A 135 1.86 -11.49 -8.06
C PHE A 135 2.76 -11.72 -6.85
N VAL A 136 3.90 -12.38 -7.05
CA VAL A 136 4.90 -12.62 -6.01
C VAL A 136 6.25 -12.04 -6.41
N ARG A 137 6.91 -11.41 -5.45
CA ARG A 137 8.31 -10.97 -5.54
C ARG A 137 9.09 -11.51 -4.35
N ARG A 138 10.15 -12.27 -4.62
CA ARG A 138 11.06 -12.71 -3.58
C ARG A 138 12.22 -11.75 -3.42
N ARG A 139 12.42 -11.24 -2.20
CA ARG A 139 13.53 -10.33 -1.86
C ARG A 139 14.18 -10.81 -0.57
N GLY A 140 15.36 -11.42 -0.73
CA GLY A 140 16.01 -12.12 0.39
C GLY A 140 15.06 -13.14 1.03
N PRO A 141 14.82 -13.06 2.35
CA PRO A 141 13.93 -13.98 3.06
C PRO A 141 12.43 -13.65 2.91
N VAL A 142 12.08 -12.55 2.23
CA VAL A 142 10.71 -12.02 2.16
C VAL A 142 10.06 -12.38 0.84
N ALA A 143 8.80 -12.82 0.88
CA ALA A 143 7.90 -12.94 -0.26
C ALA A 143 6.83 -11.84 -0.20
N LEU A 144 6.93 -10.85 -1.08
CA LEU A 144 5.95 -9.78 -1.23
C LEU A 144 4.84 -10.25 -2.19
N ILE A 145 3.61 -10.28 -1.73
CA ILE A 145 2.44 -10.73 -2.48
C ILE A 145 1.56 -9.54 -2.75
N GLY A 146 1.53 -9.07 -3.99
CA GLY A 146 0.74 -7.92 -4.38
C GLY A 146 -0.67 -8.30 -4.78
N LEU A 147 -1.68 -7.64 -4.16
CA LEU A 147 -3.10 -7.76 -4.50
C LEU A 147 -3.62 -6.42 -5.03
N SER A 148 -4.50 -6.46 -6.02
CA SER A 148 -5.22 -5.27 -6.48
C SER A 148 -6.66 -5.33 -6.02
N SER A 149 -7.03 -4.42 -5.13
CA SER A 149 -8.43 -4.17 -4.74
C SER A 149 -9.02 -2.95 -5.44
N ALA A 150 -8.23 -2.28 -6.29
CA ALA A 150 -8.62 -1.07 -6.99
C ALA A 150 -9.49 -1.39 -8.21
N LEU A 151 -10.61 -0.69 -8.33
CA LEU A 151 -11.51 -0.73 -9.49
C LEU A 151 -12.13 0.64 -9.72
N PRO A 152 -12.50 0.97 -10.97
CA PRO A 152 -13.25 2.18 -11.25
C PRO A 152 -14.64 2.09 -10.61
N THR A 153 -14.93 2.99 -9.67
CA THR A 153 -16.21 3.05 -8.96
C THR A 153 -17.08 4.22 -9.45
N SER A 154 -18.38 4.16 -9.15
CA SER A 154 -19.30 5.29 -9.34
C SER A 154 -18.90 6.49 -8.46
N PRO A 155 -19.38 7.71 -8.77
CA PRO A 155 -19.19 8.87 -7.89
C PRO A 155 -19.56 8.55 -6.44
N PHE A 156 -18.79 9.15 -5.50
CA PHE A 156 -18.94 8.98 -4.04
C PHE A 156 -18.62 7.56 -3.51
N LEU A 157 -18.17 6.64 -4.37
CA LEU A 157 -17.70 5.33 -3.95
C LEU A 157 -16.17 5.25 -4.06
N ALA A 158 -15.58 4.69 -3.01
CA ALA A 158 -14.16 4.37 -2.89
C ALA A 158 -13.98 2.96 -2.30
N SER A 159 -14.91 2.06 -2.62
CA SER A 159 -14.84 0.65 -2.20
C SER A 159 -13.92 -0.13 -3.11
N GLY A 160 -13.29 -1.18 -2.56
CA GLY A 160 -12.47 -2.12 -3.29
C GLY A 160 -13.11 -3.50 -3.43
N THR A 161 -12.62 -4.29 -4.37
CA THR A 161 -12.88 -5.73 -4.46
C THR A 161 -11.70 -6.43 -5.13
N LEU A 162 -11.42 -7.64 -4.71
CA LEU A 162 -10.38 -8.50 -5.30
C LEU A 162 -10.93 -9.37 -6.43
N GLY A 163 -12.15 -9.87 -6.23
CA GLY A 163 -12.77 -10.86 -7.09
C GLY A 163 -12.37 -12.31 -6.73
N ALA A 164 -13.24 -13.25 -7.06
CA ALA A 164 -13.08 -14.65 -6.68
C ALA A 164 -11.82 -15.30 -7.28
N GLU A 165 -11.47 -14.93 -8.52
CA GLU A 165 -10.31 -15.47 -9.23
C GLU A 165 -9.00 -15.09 -8.51
N GLN A 166 -8.81 -13.82 -8.16
CA GLN A 166 -7.61 -13.35 -7.46
C GLN A 166 -7.48 -14.00 -6.08
N ILE A 167 -8.59 -14.17 -5.36
CA ILE A 167 -8.62 -14.83 -4.06
C ILE A 167 -8.27 -16.33 -4.19
N ALA A 168 -8.79 -17.02 -5.21
CA ALA A 168 -8.46 -18.42 -5.47
C ALA A 168 -6.97 -18.61 -5.84
N HIS A 169 -6.40 -17.71 -6.66
CA HIS A 169 -4.98 -17.73 -6.99
C HIS A 169 -4.11 -17.47 -5.74
N LEU A 170 -4.51 -16.54 -4.86
CA LEU A 170 -3.83 -16.31 -3.59
C LEU A 170 -3.82 -17.58 -2.73
N ALA A 171 -4.97 -18.25 -2.60
CA ALA A 171 -5.09 -19.50 -1.84
C ALA A 171 -4.16 -20.60 -2.39
N ALA A 172 -4.06 -20.70 -3.71
CA ALA A 172 -3.20 -21.69 -4.36
C ALA A 172 -1.71 -21.42 -4.18
N MET A 173 -1.28 -20.13 -4.14
CA MET A 173 0.15 -19.79 -4.06
C MET A 173 0.71 -19.73 -2.64
N LEU A 174 -0.09 -19.37 -1.63
CA LEU A 174 0.39 -19.20 -0.25
C LEU A 174 1.11 -20.43 0.34
N PRO A 175 0.66 -21.69 0.12
CA PRO A 175 1.36 -22.87 0.62
C PRO A 175 2.79 -23.03 0.08
N GLY A 176 3.02 -22.67 -1.20
CA GLY A 176 4.34 -22.71 -1.85
C GLY A 176 5.32 -21.66 -1.41
N LEU A 177 4.90 -20.73 -0.53
CA LEU A 177 5.71 -19.63 0.00
C LEU A 177 5.99 -19.77 1.50
N SER A 178 5.75 -20.95 2.07
CA SER A 178 5.87 -21.19 3.51
C SER A 178 7.33 -21.15 4.04
N ASP A 179 8.30 -21.17 3.15
CA ASP A 179 9.73 -20.99 3.42
C ASP A 179 10.14 -19.52 3.62
N ALA A 180 9.30 -18.57 3.21
CA ALA A 180 9.55 -17.13 3.26
C ALA A 180 8.69 -16.41 4.31
N PHE A 181 9.15 -15.21 4.73
CA PHE A 181 8.31 -14.25 5.45
C PHE A 181 7.32 -13.62 4.46
N ARG A 182 6.06 -14.03 4.50
CA ARG A 182 5.03 -13.62 3.53
C ARG A 182 4.41 -12.29 3.94
N VAL A 183 4.57 -11.28 3.08
CA VAL A 183 3.98 -9.95 3.24
C VAL A 183 2.93 -9.74 2.16
N VAL A 184 1.67 -9.65 2.56
CA VAL A 184 0.55 -9.35 1.64
C VAL A 184 0.35 -7.85 1.56
N LEU A 185 0.38 -7.30 0.35
CA LEU A 185 0.17 -5.89 0.06
C LEU A 185 -1.21 -5.71 -0.58
N ILE A 186 -2.02 -4.84 -0.01
CA ILE A 186 -3.35 -4.50 -0.52
C ILE A 186 -3.64 -3.02 -0.19
N HIS A 187 -4.41 -2.32 -1.02
CA HIS A 187 -4.74 -0.92 -0.70
C HIS A 187 -5.87 -0.81 0.34
N HIS A 188 -7.01 -1.46 0.08
CA HIS A 188 -8.16 -1.37 1.00
C HIS A 188 -7.98 -2.29 2.21
N PRO A 189 -8.21 -1.79 3.45
CA PRO A 189 -8.06 -2.58 4.66
C PRO A 189 -9.02 -3.77 4.68
N PRO A 190 -8.52 -5.00 4.94
CA PRO A 190 -9.36 -6.17 5.04
C PRO A 190 -10.07 -6.31 6.40
N LEU A 191 -9.55 -5.63 7.44
CA LEU A 191 -10.11 -5.63 8.79
C LEU A 191 -10.56 -4.23 9.22
N GLY A 192 -11.50 -4.18 10.15
CA GLY A 192 -12.05 -2.97 10.72
C GLY A 192 -13.41 -2.60 10.15
N LEU A 193 -14.17 -1.84 10.95
CA LEU A 193 -15.48 -1.34 10.55
C LEU A 193 -15.31 -0.13 9.62
N ARG A 194 -15.80 -0.26 8.39
CA ARG A 194 -15.79 0.82 7.38
C ARG A 194 -17.17 1.02 6.80
N PRO A 195 -17.55 2.26 6.45
CA PRO A 195 -18.76 2.51 5.68
C PRO A 195 -18.76 1.72 4.37
N ARG A 196 -19.93 1.29 3.93
CA ARG A 196 -20.07 0.47 2.71
C ARG A 196 -19.36 1.06 1.49
N HIS A 197 -19.33 2.39 1.37
CA HIS A 197 -18.74 3.10 0.24
C HIS A 197 -17.21 3.20 0.28
N LYS A 198 -16.54 2.77 1.39
CA LYS A 198 -15.07 2.81 1.55
C LYS A 198 -14.45 1.43 1.87
N ARG A 199 -15.24 0.36 1.96
CA ARG A 199 -14.74 -0.94 2.42
C ARG A 199 -14.25 -1.84 1.29
N LEU A 200 -13.44 -2.82 1.63
CA LEU A 200 -13.22 -4.00 0.80
C LEU A 200 -14.49 -4.87 0.83
N THR A 201 -15.11 -5.09 -0.34
CA THR A 201 -16.44 -5.73 -0.41
C THR A 201 -16.38 -7.24 -0.18
N ASP A 202 -15.28 -7.85 -0.54
CA ASP A 202 -14.97 -9.28 -0.40
C ASP A 202 -13.87 -9.55 0.63
N ALA A 203 -13.85 -8.74 1.70
CA ALA A 203 -12.90 -8.91 2.80
C ALA A 203 -12.99 -10.29 3.46
N LYS A 204 -14.22 -10.81 3.68
CA LYS A 204 -14.39 -12.10 4.37
C LYS A 204 -13.72 -13.27 3.62
N PRO A 205 -13.94 -13.52 2.32
CA PRO A 205 -13.22 -14.55 1.59
C PRO A 205 -11.68 -14.39 1.64
N LEU A 206 -11.14 -13.17 1.56
CA LEU A 206 -9.71 -12.92 1.74
C LEU A 206 -9.24 -13.33 3.13
N LEU A 207 -9.95 -12.92 4.17
CA LEU A 207 -9.61 -13.23 5.55
C LEU A 207 -9.66 -14.74 5.82
N ASP A 208 -10.63 -15.46 5.24
CA ASP A 208 -10.73 -16.91 5.34
C ASP A 208 -9.49 -17.60 4.70
N VAL A 209 -9.04 -17.14 3.54
CA VAL A 209 -7.81 -17.64 2.88
C VAL A 209 -6.57 -17.37 3.73
N LEU A 210 -6.42 -16.15 4.26
CA LEU A 210 -5.29 -15.80 5.11
C LEU A 210 -5.30 -16.58 6.43
N ALA A 211 -6.45 -16.77 7.04
CA ALA A 211 -6.59 -17.57 8.26
C ALA A 211 -6.21 -19.04 8.04
N GLU A 212 -6.58 -19.61 6.90
CA GLU A 212 -6.32 -21.00 6.54
C GLU A 212 -4.84 -21.24 6.19
N HIS A 213 -4.28 -20.44 5.26
CA HIS A 213 -2.95 -20.68 4.70
C HIS A 213 -1.84 -19.90 5.41
N GLY A 214 -2.20 -18.82 6.14
CA GLY A 214 -1.27 -17.97 6.88
C GLY A 214 -0.56 -16.94 6.00
N ALA A 215 -0.15 -15.86 6.64
CA ALA A 215 0.83 -14.87 6.20
C ALA A 215 1.50 -14.32 7.46
N GLU A 216 2.69 -13.75 7.34
CA GLU A 216 3.39 -13.17 8.49
C GLU A 216 3.03 -11.70 8.70
N LEU A 217 2.55 -11.01 7.63
CA LEU A 217 2.21 -9.59 7.71
C LEU A 217 1.24 -9.21 6.57
N VAL A 218 0.28 -8.35 6.85
CA VAL A 218 -0.58 -7.71 5.84
C VAL A 218 -0.43 -6.20 5.95
N LEU A 219 -0.14 -5.52 4.84
CA LEU A 219 0.07 -4.07 4.76
C LEU A 219 -1.00 -3.41 3.89
N HIS A 220 -1.55 -2.29 4.38
CA HIS A 220 -2.57 -1.54 3.66
C HIS A 220 -2.46 -0.02 3.85
N GLY A 221 -3.16 0.74 3.01
CA GLY A 221 -3.35 2.18 3.10
C GLY A 221 -4.83 2.57 3.27
N HIS A 222 -5.30 3.48 2.42
CA HIS A 222 -6.69 3.92 2.23
C HIS A 222 -7.32 4.74 3.35
N ASP A 223 -7.07 4.40 4.60
CA ASP A 223 -7.72 5.05 5.75
C ASP A 223 -6.98 6.29 6.26
N HIS A 224 -5.78 6.53 5.76
CA HIS A 224 -4.88 7.60 6.18
C HIS A 224 -4.62 7.63 7.69
N ARG A 225 -4.66 6.48 8.37
CA ARG A 225 -4.50 6.35 9.83
C ARG A 225 -3.57 5.23 10.21
N HIS A 226 -2.93 5.39 11.34
CA HIS A 226 -2.27 4.27 11.99
C HIS A 226 -3.28 3.20 12.35
N ALA A 227 -3.05 1.98 11.92
CA ALA A 227 -3.86 0.84 12.30
C ALA A 227 -2.98 -0.38 12.58
N LEU A 228 -3.28 -1.09 13.65
CA LEU A 228 -2.74 -2.42 13.92
C LEU A 228 -3.88 -3.30 14.41
N ASN A 229 -4.30 -4.19 13.54
CA ASN A 229 -5.30 -5.20 13.81
C ASN A 229 -4.67 -6.59 13.74
N TRP A 230 -5.36 -7.59 14.24
CA TRP A 230 -4.89 -8.96 14.27
C TRP A 230 -5.94 -9.90 13.70
N LEU A 231 -5.55 -10.67 12.70
CA LEU A 231 -6.36 -11.78 12.20
C LEU A 231 -5.94 -13.06 12.93
N GLN A 232 -6.88 -13.80 13.47
CA GLN A 232 -6.60 -15.12 14.03
C GLN A 232 -6.52 -16.13 12.88
N GLY A 233 -5.35 -16.68 12.65
CA GLY A 233 -5.11 -17.76 11.69
C GLY A 233 -4.82 -19.09 12.38
N ARG A 234 -4.77 -20.17 11.63
CA ARG A 234 -4.46 -21.53 12.11
C ARG A 234 -3.05 -21.66 12.69
N ARG A 235 -2.08 -20.90 12.14
CA ARG A 235 -0.67 -20.94 12.53
C ARG A 235 -0.28 -19.83 13.50
N GLY A 236 -1.22 -19.07 13.99
CA GLY A 236 -0.99 -17.95 14.88
C GLY A 236 -1.69 -16.67 14.42
N ARG A 237 -1.41 -15.57 15.09
CA ARG A 237 -2.01 -14.27 14.79
C ARG A 237 -1.23 -13.58 13.66
N ILE A 238 -1.95 -13.04 12.70
CA ILE A 238 -1.41 -12.30 11.55
C ILE A 238 -1.63 -10.81 11.81
N PRO A 239 -0.56 -10.00 11.89
CA PRO A 239 -0.70 -8.54 11.99
C PRO A 239 -1.19 -7.94 10.68
N VAL A 240 -2.19 -7.07 10.75
CA VAL A 240 -2.76 -6.29 9.65
C VAL A 240 -2.52 -4.83 9.96
N VAL A 241 -1.59 -4.21 9.24
CA VAL A 241 -1.05 -2.89 9.56
C VAL A 241 -1.42 -1.88 8.48
N GLY A 242 -2.07 -0.80 8.90
CA GLY A 242 -2.33 0.39 8.10
C GLY A 242 -1.33 1.50 8.40
N VAL A 243 -0.97 2.26 7.38
CA VAL A 243 -0.09 3.42 7.48
C VAL A 243 -0.87 4.70 7.11
N PRO A 244 -0.62 5.85 7.78
CA PRO A 244 -1.17 7.13 7.36
C PRO A 244 -0.76 7.55 5.95
N SER A 245 -1.44 8.54 5.40
CA SER A 245 -0.99 9.20 4.16
C SER A 245 0.41 9.77 4.36
N GLY A 246 1.34 9.45 3.44
CA GLY A 246 2.71 9.97 3.50
C GLY A 246 2.84 11.47 3.18
N SER A 247 1.75 12.18 2.89
CA SER A 247 1.73 13.59 2.48
C SER A 247 0.93 14.52 3.41
N ALA A 248 0.28 14.00 4.46
CA ALA A 248 -0.54 14.78 5.37
C ALA A 248 0.32 15.58 6.37
N PRO A 249 0.38 16.93 6.31
CA PRO A 249 1.28 17.73 7.17
C PRO A 249 0.82 17.80 8.63
N ARG A 250 -0.42 17.47 8.91
CA ARG A 250 -1.05 17.53 10.24
C ARG A 250 -2.26 16.61 10.34
N ALA A 251 -2.71 16.35 11.55
CA ALA A 251 -3.96 15.66 11.79
C ALA A 251 -5.14 16.38 11.15
N GLY A 252 -6.02 15.62 10.53
CA GLY A 252 -7.29 16.07 9.96
C GLY A 252 -8.46 15.36 10.61
N ARG A 253 -9.66 15.59 10.09
CA ARG A 253 -10.86 14.87 10.58
C ARG A 253 -10.76 13.35 10.38
N GLU A 254 -10.18 12.95 9.27
CA GLU A 254 -10.04 11.53 8.86
C GLU A 254 -8.58 11.10 8.70
N ASP A 255 -7.61 12.01 8.80
CA ASP A 255 -6.20 11.76 8.54
C ASP A 255 -5.37 11.91 9.82
N ASP A 256 -4.45 10.98 10.05
CA ASP A 256 -3.34 11.18 10.98
C ASP A 256 -2.20 11.95 10.27
N PRO A 257 -1.28 12.60 10.99
CA PRO A 257 -0.10 13.20 10.40
C PRO A 257 0.72 12.17 9.62
N ALA A 258 1.42 12.63 8.59
CA ALA A 258 2.19 11.77 7.70
C ALA A 258 3.16 10.87 8.46
N ALA A 259 3.17 9.61 8.06
CA ALA A 259 4.06 8.60 8.61
C ALA A 259 4.38 7.50 7.59
N TYR A 260 5.42 6.74 7.89
CA TYR A 260 5.78 5.51 7.23
C TYR A 260 6.22 4.47 8.27
N ASN A 261 6.24 3.19 7.90
CA ASN A 261 6.68 2.12 8.77
C ASN A 261 7.94 1.44 8.23
N LEU A 262 8.84 1.05 9.11
CA LEU A 262 9.96 0.15 8.84
C LEU A 262 9.68 -1.18 9.54
N TYR A 263 9.86 -2.28 8.81
CA TYR A 263 9.76 -3.64 9.35
C TYR A 263 11.14 -4.27 9.31
N ARG A 264 11.69 -4.60 10.46
CA ARG A 264 12.95 -5.33 10.62
C ARG A 264 12.62 -6.80 10.75
N ILE A 265 12.99 -7.58 9.74
CA ILE A 265 12.62 -8.99 9.60
C ILE A 265 13.89 -9.83 9.74
N GLU A 266 13.86 -10.80 10.64
CA GLU A 266 14.96 -11.71 10.94
C GLU A 266 14.46 -13.13 11.13
N GLY A 267 15.37 -14.10 11.07
CA GLY A 267 15.06 -15.52 11.29
C GLY A 267 14.86 -16.29 10.00
N SER A 268 14.13 -17.38 10.10
CA SER A 268 13.82 -18.32 9.02
C SER A 268 12.44 -18.94 9.24
N ALA A 269 11.99 -19.76 8.31
CA ALA A 269 10.70 -20.45 8.40
C ALA A 269 10.52 -21.15 9.76
N GLY A 270 9.41 -20.86 10.43
CA GLY A 270 9.09 -21.36 11.76
C GLY A 270 9.71 -20.58 12.94
N SER A 271 10.63 -19.64 12.68
CA SER A 271 11.32 -18.85 13.71
C SER A 271 11.50 -17.38 13.31
N TRP A 272 10.52 -16.82 12.61
CA TRP A 272 10.55 -15.42 12.22
C TRP A 272 10.43 -14.47 13.40
N HIS A 273 11.16 -13.37 13.33
CA HIS A 273 10.98 -12.17 14.16
C HIS A 273 10.72 -10.96 13.30
N CYS A 274 9.78 -10.13 13.72
CA CYS A 274 9.47 -8.88 13.03
C CYS A 274 9.20 -7.75 14.03
N GLU A 275 10.01 -6.71 13.94
CA GLU A 275 9.80 -5.45 14.67
C GLU A 275 9.33 -4.38 13.70
N MET A 276 8.25 -3.68 14.04
CA MET A 276 7.77 -2.49 13.33
C MET A 276 8.24 -1.23 14.06
N VAL A 277 8.81 -0.30 13.32
CA VAL A 277 9.12 1.07 13.76
C VAL A 277 8.31 2.04 12.91
N SER A 278 7.37 2.76 13.52
CA SER A 278 6.62 3.84 12.88
C SER A 278 7.39 5.15 13.04
N ARG A 279 7.63 5.84 11.94
CA ARG A 279 8.27 7.16 11.90
C ARG A 279 7.37 8.15 11.16
N GLY A 280 7.34 9.40 11.61
CA GLY A 280 6.49 10.40 10.98
C GLY A 280 6.43 11.70 11.77
N LEU A 281 5.51 12.55 11.36
CA LEU A 281 5.25 13.83 12.01
C LEU A 281 4.43 13.62 13.29
N ARG A 282 4.79 14.36 14.35
CA ARG A 282 3.85 14.62 15.45
C ARG A 282 2.93 15.76 15.05
N ASP A 283 1.70 15.74 15.53
CA ASP A 283 0.77 16.82 15.25
C ASP A 283 1.33 18.17 15.74
N GLY A 284 1.31 19.16 14.85
CA GLY A 284 1.87 20.48 15.10
C GLY A 284 3.40 20.60 14.94
N SER A 285 4.11 19.54 14.52
CA SER A 285 5.56 19.55 14.26
C SER A 285 5.88 19.32 12.79
N THR A 286 7.05 19.78 12.36
CA THR A 286 7.65 19.46 11.05
C THR A 286 8.73 18.39 11.15
N ASP A 287 9.10 17.97 12.35
CA ASP A 287 10.16 17.02 12.59
C ASP A 287 9.67 15.59 12.48
N ILE A 288 10.40 14.77 11.71
CA ILE A 288 10.13 13.34 11.59
C ILE A 288 10.82 12.60 12.73
N VAL A 289 10.03 11.94 13.54
CA VAL A 289 10.50 11.22 14.72
C VAL A 289 9.99 9.78 14.75
N GLU A 290 10.58 8.97 15.62
CA GLU A 290 9.98 7.66 15.95
C GLU A 290 8.70 7.90 16.76
N LEU A 291 7.58 7.39 16.22
CA LEU A 291 6.24 7.51 16.82
C LEU A 291 5.90 6.30 17.67
N ALA A 292 6.30 5.12 17.21
CA ALA A 292 6.02 3.85 17.88
C ALA A 292 7.03 2.77 17.48
N ARG A 293 7.24 1.82 18.38
CA ARG A 293 8.01 0.60 18.15
C ARG A 293 7.22 -0.58 18.70
N LYS A 294 7.05 -1.64 17.90
CA LYS A 294 6.25 -2.82 18.29
C LYS A 294 6.83 -4.10 17.72
N THR A 295 6.93 -5.13 18.52
CA THR A 295 7.16 -6.50 18.04
C THR A 295 5.87 -7.06 17.48
N LEU A 296 5.85 -7.41 16.21
CA LEU A 296 4.70 -7.99 15.50
C LEU A 296 4.76 -9.52 15.52
N VAL A 297 5.97 -10.08 15.29
CA VAL A 297 6.22 -11.51 15.38
C VAL A 297 7.34 -11.69 16.40
N PRO A 298 7.08 -12.24 17.59
CA PRO A 298 8.08 -12.41 18.63
C PRO A 298 9.07 -13.52 18.26
N LEU A 299 10.27 -13.45 18.82
CA LEU A 299 11.20 -14.59 18.79
C LEU A 299 10.51 -15.81 19.43
N PRO A 300 10.71 -17.02 18.90
CA PRO A 300 10.24 -18.22 19.57
C PRO A 300 10.87 -18.29 20.96
N SER A 301 10.04 -18.63 21.96
CA SER A 301 10.53 -18.86 23.32
C SER A 301 11.56 -19.99 23.25
N LEU A 302 12.73 -19.80 23.87
CA LEU A 302 13.68 -20.87 24.04
C LEU A 302 12.97 -22.01 24.78
N PRO A 303 13.09 -23.28 24.34
CA PRO A 303 12.60 -24.39 25.13
C PRO A 303 13.32 -24.37 26.47
N GLY A 304 12.52 -24.27 27.56
CA GLY A 304 13.02 -24.30 28.93
C GLY A 304 13.61 -25.69 29.29
#